data_017904871a442dc2811cca99754f900d
#
_entry.id   017904871a442dc2811cca99754f900d
#
_cell.length_a   1.000
_cell.length_b   1.000
_cell.length_c   1.000
_cell.angle_alpha   90.00
_cell.angle_beta   90.00
_cell.angle_gamma   90.00
#
_symmetry.space_group_name_H-M   'P 1'
#
loop_
_entity.id
_entity.type
_entity.pdbx_description
1 polymer ?
#
loop_
_entity_poly.entity_id
_entity_poly.type
_entity_poly.pdbx_seq_one_letter_code
_entity_poly.pdbx_strand_id
1 'polypeptide(L)'
;MLADTLVSVGVVLSGILILWTGWNIVDPLIGLVIAVVILFSTWGLLKESVRLAMDGVPAGIKVDSIREHLLEDSNVKAIHHLHIWPISTTENALTAHVVLNDLLDFDATRNRLHEELAEHGISHATLEFESSATQCPDGQTN
;
A
#
# COMPACT_ATOMS: atom_id res chain seq x y z
N MET A 1 -15.60 -10.62 -13.20
CA MET A 1 -16.46 -11.05 -14.33
C MET A 1 -16.30 -12.53 -14.68
N LEU A 2 -15.12 -13.04 -15.08
CA LEU A 2 -14.96 -14.48 -15.43
C LEU A 2 -15.33 -15.43 -14.28
N ALA A 3 -14.88 -15.16 -13.05
CA ALA A 3 -15.20 -16.00 -11.88
C ALA A 3 -16.71 -16.04 -11.60
N ASP A 4 -17.39 -14.93 -11.73
CA ASP A 4 -18.83 -14.76 -11.53
C ASP A 4 -19.63 -15.57 -12.57
N THR A 5 -19.22 -15.52 -13.83
CA THR A 5 -19.79 -16.32 -14.89
C THR A 5 -19.59 -17.81 -14.68
N LEU A 6 -18.41 -18.23 -14.24
CA LEU A 6 -18.10 -19.64 -13.94
C LEU A 6 -18.94 -20.18 -12.76
N VAL A 7 -19.13 -19.37 -11.72
CA VAL A 7 -20.00 -19.71 -10.59
C VAL A 7 -21.44 -19.92 -11.07
N SER A 8 -21.97 -18.98 -11.88
CA SER A 8 -23.32 -19.06 -12.40
C SER A 8 -23.53 -20.31 -13.29
N VAL A 9 -22.57 -20.62 -14.15
CA VAL A 9 -22.59 -21.84 -14.98
C VAL A 9 -22.55 -23.10 -14.08
N GLY A 10 -21.70 -23.10 -13.06
CA GLY A 10 -21.59 -24.21 -12.11
C GLY A 10 -22.92 -24.50 -11.39
N VAL A 11 -23.64 -23.44 -10.96
CA VAL A 11 -24.96 -23.58 -10.31
C VAL A 11 -25.99 -24.17 -11.26
N VAL A 12 -26.04 -23.72 -12.51
CA VAL A 12 -26.97 -24.26 -13.51
C VAL A 12 -26.70 -25.73 -13.79
N LEU A 13 -25.43 -26.10 -13.99
CA LEU A 13 -25.02 -27.48 -14.22
C LEU A 13 -25.34 -28.39 -13.02
N SER A 14 -25.16 -27.90 -11.80
CA SER A 14 -25.54 -28.65 -10.61
C SER A 14 -27.04 -28.93 -10.52
N GLY A 15 -27.86 -27.92 -10.83
CA GLY A 15 -29.31 -28.06 -10.85
C GLY A 15 -29.78 -29.13 -11.84
N ILE A 16 -29.20 -29.13 -13.06
CA ILE A 16 -29.48 -30.14 -14.08
C ILE A 16 -29.08 -31.55 -13.56
N LEU A 17 -27.89 -31.67 -12.97
CA LEU A 17 -27.40 -32.96 -12.46
C LEU A 17 -28.30 -33.51 -11.37
N ILE A 18 -28.79 -32.69 -10.43
CA ILE A 18 -29.68 -33.05 -9.36
C ILE A 18 -31.02 -33.56 -9.91
N LEU A 19 -31.57 -32.86 -10.92
CA LEU A 19 -32.82 -33.25 -11.56
C LEU A 19 -32.71 -34.63 -12.24
N TRP A 20 -31.54 -34.98 -12.78
CA TRP A 20 -31.31 -36.26 -13.48
C TRP A 20 -30.96 -37.41 -12.51
N THR A 21 -30.18 -37.14 -11.45
CA THR A 21 -29.64 -38.17 -10.58
C THR A 21 -30.43 -38.35 -9.27
N GLY A 22 -31.15 -37.29 -8.84
CA GLY A 22 -31.82 -37.25 -7.53
C GLY A 22 -30.85 -37.12 -6.34
N TRP A 23 -29.57 -36.84 -6.59
CA TRP A 23 -28.54 -36.78 -5.55
C TRP A 23 -28.53 -35.40 -4.85
N ASN A 24 -29.32 -35.28 -3.80
CA ASN A 24 -29.46 -34.03 -3.05
C ASN A 24 -28.18 -33.57 -2.32
N ILE A 25 -27.18 -34.45 -2.18
CA ILE A 25 -25.88 -34.13 -1.55
C ILE A 25 -24.98 -33.27 -2.46
N VAL A 26 -25.27 -33.25 -3.77
CA VAL A 26 -24.49 -32.49 -4.74
C VAL A 26 -24.65 -30.98 -4.52
N ASP A 27 -25.83 -30.52 -4.15
CA ASP A 27 -26.14 -29.11 -3.91
C ASP A 27 -25.30 -28.51 -2.76
N PRO A 28 -25.30 -29.05 -1.52
CA PRO A 28 -24.46 -28.53 -0.46
C PRO A 28 -22.96 -28.63 -0.75
N LEU A 29 -22.53 -29.64 -1.51
CA LEU A 29 -21.12 -29.80 -1.88
C LEU A 29 -20.68 -28.71 -2.84
N ILE A 30 -21.49 -28.43 -3.87
CA ILE A 30 -21.20 -27.34 -4.81
C ILE A 30 -21.28 -25.98 -4.11
N GLY A 31 -22.26 -25.76 -3.24
CA GLY A 31 -22.36 -24.57 -2.41
C GLY A 31 -21.08 -24.34 -1.58
N LEU A 32 -20.55 -25.40 -0.99
CA LEU A 32 -19.29 -25.33 -0.24
C LEU A 32 -18.09 -24.94 -1.15
N VAL A 33 -17.99 -25.55 -2.33
CA VAL A 33 -16.93 -25.24 -3.30
C VAL A 33 -17.01 -23.77 -3.74
N ILE A 34 -18.22 -23.30 -4.05
CA ILE A 34 -18.44 -21.90 -4.44
C ILE A 34 -18.06 -20.96 -3.28
N ALA A 35 -18.46 -21.26 -2.04
CA ALA A 35 -18.11 -20.45 -0.88
C ALA A 35 -16.58 -20.35 -0.69
N VAL A 36 -15.85 -21.44 -0.87
CA VAL A 36 -14.38 -21.46 -0.82
C VAL A 36 -13.78 -20.61 -1.93
N VAL A 37 -14.26 -20.72 -3.17
CA VAL A 37 -13.79 -19.91 -4.30
C VAL A 37 -14.01 -18.41 -4.05
N ILE A 38 -15.19 -18.04 -3.53
CA ILE A 38 -15.50 -16.64 -3.20
C ILE A 38 -14.55 -16.15 -2.08
N LEU A 39 -14.35 -16.94 -1.03
CA LEU A 39 -13.47 -16.57 0.07
C LEU A 39 -12.03 -16.29 -0.42
N PHE A 40 -11.49 -17.17 -1.26
CA PHE A 40 -10.13 -16.97 -1.82
C PHE A 40 -10.06 -15.77 -2.77
N SER A 41 -11.07 -15.58 -3.61
CA SER A 41 -11.08 -14.47 -4.58
C SER A 41 -11.22 -13.09 -3.90
N THR A 42 -11.91 -13.01 -2.77
CA THR A 42 -12.11 -11.74 -2.03
C THR A 42 -11.01 -11.47 -1.00
N TRP A 43 -10.17 -12.47 -0.68
CA TRP A 43 -9.12 -12.33 0.34
C TRP A 43 -8.13 -11.20 0.07
N GLY A 44 -7.77 -10.99 -1.19
CA GLY A 44 -6.91 -9.89 -1.62
C GLY A 44 -7.50 -8.52 -1.33
N LEU A 45 -8.79 -8.36 -1.65
CA LEU A 45 -9.52 -7.11 -1.39
C LEU A 45 -9.65 -6.83 0.11
N LEU A 46 -9.91 -7.88 0.91
CA LEU A 46 -10.00 -7.74 2.37
C LEU A 46 -8.66 -7.28 2.95
N LYS A 47 -7.55 -7.90 2.55
CA LYS A 47 -6.21 -7.50 3.02
C LYS A 47 -5.89 -6.04 2.66
N GLU A 48 -6.22 -5.61 1.45
CA GLU A 48 -5.98 -4.25 1.01
C GLU A 48 -6.86 -3.24 1.77
N SER A 49 -8.14 -3.58 1.98
CA SER A 49 -9.05 -2.73 2.78
C SER A 49 -8.56 -2.59 4.23
N VAL A 50 -8.08 -3.68 4.84
CA VAL A 50 -7.53 -3.63 6.20
C VAL A 50 -6.24 -2.81 6.23
N ARG A 51 -5.37 -2.96 5.24
CA ARG A 51 -4.13 -2.16 5.13
C ARG A 51 -4.45 -0.65 5.07
N LEU A 52 -5.38 -0.25 4.20
CA LEU A 52 -5.85 1.13 4.10
C LEU A 52 -6.43 1.64 5.42
N ALA A 53 -7.26 0.84 6.08
CA ALA A 53 -7.90 1.21 7.34
C ALA A 53 -6.92 1.33 8.53
N MET A 54 -5.74 0.72 8.42
CA MET A 54 -4.69 0.74 9.45
C MET A 54 -3.50 1.65 9.09
N ASP A 55 -3.65 2.51 8.08
CA ASP A 55 -2.57 3.38 7.58
C ASP A 55 -1.25 2.62 7.28
N GLY A 56 -1.38 1.37 6.86
CA GLY A 56 -0.23 0.53 6.55
C GLY A 56 0.46 0.97 5.26
N VAL A 57 1.77 0.80 5.18
CA VAL A 57 2.56 1.16 3.99
C VAL A 57 1.93 0.61 2.70
N PRO A 58 1.71 1.44 1.66
CA PRO A 58 1.06 1.02 0.42
C PRO A 58 1.77 -0.15 -0.26
N ALA A 59 0.99 -1.01 -0.94
CA ALA A 59 1.56 -2.10 -1.71
C ALA A 59 2.45 -1.54 -2.83
N GLY A 60 3.70 -2.01 -2.90
CA GLY A 60 4.66 -1.60 -3.92
C GLY A 60 5.63 -0.49 -3.50
N ILE A 61 5.40 0.20 -2.38
CA ILE A 61 6.35 1.18 -1.83
C ILE A 61 7.23 0.48 -0.79
N LYS A 62 8.55 0.61 -0.98
CA LYS A 62 9.56 0.16 -0.01
C LYS A 62 10.12 1.37 0.70
N VAL A 63 9.88 1.48 2.01
CA VAL A 63 10.33 2.61 2.83
C VAL A 63 11.85 2.80 2.75
N ASP A 64 12.61 1.70 2.79
CA ASP A 64 14.07 1.76 2.71
C ASP A 64 14.56 2.31 1.36
N SER A 65 13.91 1.93 0.25
CA SER A 65 14.25 2.44 -1.07
C SER A 65 13.98 3.95 -1.18
N ILE A 66 12.85 4.43 -0.66
CA ILE A 66 12.57 5.88 -0.62
C ILE A 66 13.61 6.60 0.23
N ARG A 67 13.98 6.05 1.38
CA ARG A 67 15.03 6.63 2.24
C ARG A 67 16.37 6.73 1.51
N GLU A 68 16.78 5.67 0.81
CA GLU A 68 18.01 5.65 0.04
C GLU A 68 18.03 6.73 -1.04
N HIS A 69 16.97 6.84 -1.84
CA HIS A 69 16.87 7.87 -2.87
C HIS A 69 16.94 9.30 -2.31
N LEU A 70 16.20 9.58 -1.25
CA LEU A 70 16.24 10.91 -0.62
C LEU A 70 17.64 11.23 -0.03
N LEU A 71 18.43 10.22 0.36
CA LEU A 71 19.80 10.39 0.83
C LEU A 71 20.82 10.61 -0.31
N GLU A 72 20.45 10.40 -1.57
CA GLU A 72 21.27 10.69 -2.74
C GLU A 72 21.42 12.20 -3.00
N ASP A 73 20.48 13.04 -2.51
CA ASP A 73 20.64 14.49 -2.60
C ASP A 73 21.82 14.96 -1.76
N SER A 74 22.74 15.70 -2.40
CA SER A 74 24.02 16.12 -1.80
C SER A 74 23.85 17.02 -0.56
N ASN A 75 22.72 17.69 -0.41
CA ASN A 75 22.42 18.55 0.73
C ASN A 75 21.74 17.78 1.89
N VAL A 76 21.27 16.55 1.66
CA VAL A 76 20.66 15.72 2.68
C VAL A 76 21.73 14.97 3.44
N LYS A 77 21.79 15.16 4.76
CA LYS A 77 22.74 14.48 5.66
C LYS A 77 22.14 13.23 6.29
N ALA A 78 20.89 13.30 6.72
CA ALA A 78 20.20 12.21 7.37
C ALA A 78 18.69 12.36 7.22
N ILE A 79 17.96 11.24 7.33
CA ILE A 79 16.50 11.18 7.34
C ILE A 79 16.07 10.31 8.51
N HIS A 80 15.14 10.82 9.30
CA HIS A 80 14.51 10.09 10.38
C HIS A 80 13.00 10.37 10.45
N HIS A 81 12.27 9.60 11.25
CA HIS A 81 10.79 9.67 11.36
C HIS A 81 10.10 9.61 10.00
N LEU A 82 10.59 8.74 9.10
CA LEU A 82 10.01 8.52 7.79
C LEU A 82 8.80 7.60 7.91
N HIS A 83 7.61 8.15 7.64
CA HIS A 83 6.35 7.43 7.62
C HIS A 83 5.67 7.60 6.27
N ILE A 84 5.12 6.51 5.73
CA ILE A 84 4.40 6.52 4.45
C ILE A 84 3.08 5.79 4.65
N TRP A 85 1.97 6.42 4.25
CA TRP A 85 0.63 5.84 4.33
C TRP A 85 -0.22 6.23 3.12
N PRO A 86 -1.26 5.45 2.79
CA PRO A 86 -2.18 5.80 1.71
C PRO A 86 -3.22 6.82 2.21
N ILE A 87 -3.49 7.84 1.39
CA ILE A 87 -4.63 8.75 1.59
C ILE A 87 -5.87 8.19 0.90
N SER A 88 -5.67 7.56 -0.25
CA SER A 88 -6.70 6.91 -1.04
C SER A 88 -6.15 5.66 -1.72
N THR A 89 -6.93 5.04 -2.59
CA THR A 89 -6.48 3.90 -3.40
C THR A 89 -5.43 4.28 -4.46
N THR A 90 -5.23 5.57 -4.72
CA THR A 90 -4.35 6.09 -5.78
C THR A 90 -3.34 7.12 -5.30
N GLU A 91 -3.48 7.62 -4.07
CA GLU A 91 -2.67 8.69 -3.52
C GLU A 91 -2.00 8.28 -2.22
N ASN A 92 -0.73 8.59 -2.10
CA ASN A 92 0.09 8.28 -0.93
C ASN A 92 0.63 9.56 -0.30
N ALA A 93 0.72 9.55 1.02
CA ALA A 93 1.36 10.60 1.81
C ALA A 93 2.65 10.11 2.46
N LEU A 94 3.54 11.07 2.73
CA LEU A 94 4.78 10.86 3.44
C LEU A 94 5.01 12.00 4.43
N THR A 95 5.52 11.65 5.61
CA THR A 95 6.19 12.61 6.50
C THR A 95 7.61 12.13 6.76
N ALA A 96 8.54 13.08 6.82
CA ALA A 96 9.92 12.79 7.19
C ALA A 96 10.58 14.03 7.80
N HIS A 97 11.53 13.79 8.71
CA HIS A 97 12.48 14.80 9.14
C HIS A 97 13.76 14.64 8.30
N VAL A 98 14.19 15.74 7.71
CA VAL A 98 15.33 15.80 6.80
C VAL A 98 16.39 16.72 7.38
N VAL A 99 17.50 16.16 7.78
CA VAL A 99 18.66 16.94 8.27
C VAL A 99 19.48 17.41 7.10
N LEU A 100 19.62 18.74 6.95
CA LEU A 100 20.39 19.35 5.88
C LEU A 100 21.82 19.66 6.29
N ASN A 101 22.73 19.60 5.32
CA ASN A 101 24.09 20.09 5.43
C ASN A 101 24.14 21.63 5.43
N ASP A 102 23.37 22.25 4.54
CA ASP A 102 23.24 23.71 4.40
C ASP A 102 21.78 24.15 4.28
N LEU A 103 21.36 25.01 5.19
CA LEU A 103 20.01 25.59 5.18
C LEU A 103 19.85 26.72 4.14
N LEU A 104 20.92 27.26 3.60
CA LEU A 104 20.83 28.30 2.56
C LEU A 104 20.27 27.74 1.25
N ASP A 105 20.46 26.46 0.98
CA ASP A 105 19.91 25.75 -0.20
C ASP A 105 18.58 25.04 0.07
N PHE A 106 17.85 25.46 1.11
CA PHE A 106 16.60 24.83 1.56
C PHE A 106 15.55 24.73 0.45
N ASP A 107 15.24 25.85 -0.25
CA ASP A 107 14.17 25.87 -1.24
C ASP A 107 14.48 24.98 -2.45
N ALA A 108 15.72 24.97 -2.91
CA ALA A 108 16.14 24.12 -4.02
C ALA A 108 16.11 22.64 -3.63
N THR A 109 16.62 22.29 -2.45
CA THR A 109 16.58 20.94 -1.93
C THR A 109 15.14 20.45 -1.75
N ARG A 110 14.26 21.26 -1.16
CA ARG A 110 12.85 20.92 -1.01
C ARG A 110 12.20 20.58 -2.34
N ASN A 111 12.42 21.40 -3.37
CA ASN A 111 11.81 21.17 -4.69
C ASN A 111 12.32 19.87 -5.33
N ARG A 112 13.62 19.57 -5.26
CA ARG A 112 14.19 18.31 -5.76
C ARG A 112 13.61 17.11 -5.05
N LEU A 113 13.53 17.13 -3.71
CA LEU A 113 12.98 16.02 -2.94
C LEU A 113 11.48 15.81 -3.21
N HIS A 114 10.70 16.88 -3.40
CA HIS A 114 9.29 16.73 -3.78
C HIS A 114 9.11 16.15 -5.18
N GLU A 115 9.93 16.55 -6.14
CA GLU A 115 9.91 16.01 -7.51
C GLU A 115 10.24 14.51 -7.51
N GLU A 116 11.27 14.13 -6.79
CA GLU A 116 11.68 12.73 -6.65
C GLU A 116 10.60 11.88 -5.96
N LEU A 117 10.00 12.37 -4.88
CA LEU A 117 8.91 11.68 -4.21
C LEU A 117 7.69 11.49 -5.12
N ALA A 118 7.38 12.48 -5.96
CA ALA A 118 6.29 12.38 -6.91
C ALA A 118 6.54 11.29 -7.97
N GLU A 119 7.78 11.13 -8.45
CA GLU A 119 8.17 10.05 -9.37
C GLU A 119 7.99 8.66 -8.73
N HIS A 120 8.12 8.55 -7.42
CA HIS A 120 7.90 7.32 -6.66
C HIS A 120 6.44 7.13 -6.20
N GLY A 121 5.49 7.93 -6.73
CA GLY A 121 4.07 7.80 -6.44
C GLY A 121 3.63 8.36 -5.08
N ILE A 122 4.42 9.29 -4.52
CA ILE A 122 4.11 10.01 -3.29
C ILE A 122 3.79 11.46 -3.66
N SER A 123 2.50 11.77 -3.76
CA SER A 123 2.01 13.08 -4.19
C SER A 123 1.89 14.10 -3.05
N HIS A 124 1.82 13.62 -1.80
CA HIS A 124 1.66 14.46 -0.62
C HIS A 124 2.81 14.22 0.35
N ALA A 125 3.85 15.04 0.28
CA ALA A 125 4.97 14.97 1.20
C ALA A 125 4.99 16.17 2.15
N THR A 126 5.14 15.89 3.43
CA THR A 126 5.43 16.89 4.47
C THR A 126 6.84 16.65 4.98
N LEU A 127 7.77 17.53 4.65
CA LEU A 127 9.16 17.43 5.04
C LEU A 127 9.46 18.50 6.09
N GLU A 128 9.89 18.07 7.27
CA GLU A 128 10.42 18.95 8.30
C GLU A 128 11.93 19.01 8.14
N PHE A 129 12.45 20.21 7.87
CA PHE A 129 13.88 20.40 7.65
C PHE A 129 14.58 20.85 8.92
N GLU A 130 15.65 20.14 9.26
CA GLU A 130 16.45 20.36 10.44
C GLU A 130 17.88 20.75 10.06
N SER A 131 18.51 21.58 10.88
CA SER A 131 19.94 21.86 10.73
C SER A 131 20.75 20.71 11.37
N SER A 132 21.94 20.47 10.85
CA SER A 132 22.86 19.49 11.40
C SER A 132 23.32 19.80 12.84
N ALA A 133 23.04 20.98 13.34
CA ALA A 133 23.33 21.41 14.72
C ALA A 133 22.17 21.14 15.69
N THR A 134 20.97 20.85 15.19
CA THR A 134 19.77 20.57 16.01
C THR A 134 19.72 19.09 16.28
N GLN A 135 19.75 18.66 17.52
CA GLN A 135 19.45 17.28 17.90
C GLN A 135 17.94 17.10 17.99
N CYS A 136 17.42 16.08 17.32
CA CYS A 136 16.03 15.68 17.47
C CYS A 136 15.76 15.33 18.94
N PRO A 137 14.71 15.89 19.60
CA PRO A 137 14.43 15.65 21.01
C PRO A 137 14.18 14.18 21.34
N ASP A 138 13.73 13.41 20.38
CA ASP A 138 13.26 12.03 20.56
C ASP A 138 14.36 10.96 20.46
N GLY A 139 15.61 11.32 20.16
CA GLY A 139 16.78 10.45 20.26
C GLY A 139 16.72 9.10 19.50
N GLN A 140 15.70 8.89 18.69
CA GLN A 140 15.46 7.64 17.98
C GLN A 140 15.74 7.81 16.49
N THR A 141 16.92 7.39 16.11
CA THR A 141 17.22 7.01 14.73
C THR A 141 16.61 5.62 14.50
N ASN A 142 15.39 5.57 14.01
CA ASN A 142 14.82 4.37 13.44
C ASN A 142 14.95 4.42 11.94
#